data_27b2122d1ae39b745541e7fa3dd36d55
#
_entry.id   27b2122d1ae39b745541e7fa3dd36d55
#
_cell.length_a   1.000
_cell.length_b   1.000
_cell.length_c   1.000
_cell.angle_alpha   90.00
_cell.angle_beta   90.00
_cell.angle_gamma   90.00
#
_symmetry.space_group_name_H-M   'P 1'
#
loop_
_entity.id
_entity.type
_entity.pdbx_description
1 polymer ?
#
loop_
_entity_poly.entity_id
_entity_poly.type
_entity_poly.pdbx_seq_one_letter_code
_entity_poly.pdbx_strand_id
1 'polypeptide(L)'
;MADALYIIAKAPRVGLAKTRLGLVIGHESAIALYKAFLQDLAARFVDGPFECGWYVTPPNAWEEISPLVGWGEREARVLFQKEGDLTARQREFFRGAAARGEERAVLIASDSPQLTVEVVTSAFRELDRNDLVFGPTYDGGYYLIGMRGWHDVFHDIPMSVGTELDNIVARAEHAGLSVGRTEATFDIDEVEDLEHLRRLVEHRSDLAATRIALETLGLYTDGRNTMPRLAPAPGSEVGQPGPWGEDTA
;
A
#
# COMPACT_ATOMS: atom_id res chain seq x y z
N MET A 1 -20.41 -11.01 14.28
CA MET A 1 -19.65 -9.76 14.43
C MET A 1 -19.07 -9.43 13.08
N ALA A 2 -19.06 -8.17 12.66
CA ALA A 2 -18.62 -7.81 11.30
C ALA A 2 -17.09 -7.71 11.25
N ASP A 3 -16.51 -8.24 10.18
CA ASP A 3 -15.11 -8.02 9.84
C ASP A 3 -14.90 -6.56 9.44
N ALA A 4 -13.87 -5.91 9.95
CA ALA A 4 -13.59 -4.50 9.70
C ALA A 4 -12.31 -4.33 8.86
N LEU A 5 -12.46 -3.86 7.63
CA LEU A 5 -11.37 -3.46 6.74
C LEU A 5 -11.17 -1.95 6.80
N TYR A 6 -9.92 -1.51 6.89
CA TYR A 6 -9.60 -0.09 6.73
C TYR A 6 -8.47 0.10 5.73
N ILE A 7 -8.62 1.12 4.88
CA ILE A 7 -7.60 1.53 3.92
C ILE A 7 -6.80 2.68 4.53
N ILE A 8 -5.49 2.49 4.72
CA ILE A 8 -4.60 3.55 5.18
C ILE A 8 -4.37 4.50 4.01
N ALA A 9 -4.69 5.78 4.19
CA ALA A 9 -4.49 6.77 3.16
C ALA A 9 -3.85 8.05 3.71
N LYS A 10 -2.96 8.65 2.91
CA LYS A 10 -2.41 9.98 3.12
C LYS A 10 -3.16 10.99 2.25
N ALA A 11 -3.15 12.27 2.65
CA ALA A 11 -3.64 13.32 1.76
C ALA A 11 -2.92 13.25 0.40
N PRO A 12 -3.67 13.30 -0.73
CA PRO A 12 -3.10 13.28 -2.06
C PRO A 12 -2.45 14.63 -2.42
N ARG A 13 -1.44 15.02 -1.64
CA ARG A 13 -0.70 16.28 -1.76
C ARG A 13 0.76 16.02 -2.08
N VAL A 14 1.33 16.90 -2.88
CA VAL A 14 2.79 16.93 -3.12
C VAL A 14 3.55 16.99 -1.80
N GLY A 15 4.56 16.13 -1.69
CA GLY A 15 5.41 16.03 -0.48
C GLY A 15 4.85 15.11 0.63
N LEU A 16 3.60 14.63 0.53
CA LEU A 16 3.00 13.72 1.51
C LEU A 16 2.82 12.28 0.99
N ALA A 17 2.43 12.14 -0.28
CA ALA A 17 2.25 10.83 -0.91
C ALA A 17 3.15 10.69 -2.13
N LYS A 18 3.61 9.46 -2.41
CA LYS A 18 4.39 9.09 -3.61
C LYS A 18 5.60 9.99 -3.88
N THR A 19 6.31 10.37 -2.84
CA THR A 19 7.43 11.30 -2.95
C THR A 19 8.59 10.74 -3.77
N ARG A 20 8.94 9.45 -3.63
CA ARG A 20 10.01 8.77 -4.40
C ARG A 20 9.64 8.71 -5.88
N LEU A 21 8.46 8.20 -6.18
CA LEU A 21 7.93 8.15 -7.55
C LEU A 21 7.88 9.56 -8.17
N GLY A 22 7.46 10.56 -7.40
CA GLY A 22 7.37 11.96 -7.82
C GLY A 22 8.71 12.59 -8.23
N LEU A 23 9.83 12.12 -7.71
CA LEU A 23 11.17 12.57 -8.12
C LEU A 23 11.48 12.20 -9.58
N VAL A 24 10.87 11.13 -10.09
CA VAL A 24 11.16 10.61 -11.45
C VAL A 24 10.09 11.02 -12.45
N ILE A 25 8.79 10.83 -12.14
CA ILE A 25 7.69 11.13 -13.09
C ILE A 25 7.07 12.51 -12.90
N GLY A 26 7.56 13.29 -11.95
CA GLY A 26 6.97 14.57 -11.53
C GLY A 26 5.93 14.40 -10.41
N HIS A 27 5.99 15.30 -9.42
CA HIS A 27 5.15 15.19 -8.23
C HIS A 27 3.65 15.26 -8.53
N GLU A 28 3.23 16.11 -9.46
CA GLU A 28 1.81 16.20 -9.85
C GLU A 28 1.32 14.91 -10.52
N SER A 29 2.14 14.30 -11.38
CA SER A 29 1.85 13.02 -12.01
C SER A 29 1.73 11.89 -10.99
N ALA A 30 2.64 11.84 -10.02
CA ALA A 30 2.59 10.85 -8.95
C ALA A 30 1.34 11.00 -8.07
N ILE A 31 0.92 12.24 -7.78
CA ILE A 31 -0.32 12.50 -7.05
C ILE A 31 -1.57 12.14 -7.87
N ALA A 32 -1.57 12.43 -9.19
CA ALA A 32 -2.67 12.03 -10.06
C ALA A 32 -2.82 10.50 -10.10
N LEU A 33 -1.71 9.77 -10.19
CA LEU A 33 -1.70 8.31 -10.13
C LEU A 33 -2.18 7.77 -8.76
N TYR A 34 -1.72 8.37 -7.68
CA TYR A 34 -2.17 8.01 -6.32
C TYR A 34 -3.67 8.22 -6.11
N LYS A 35 -4.24 9.30 -6.63
CA LYS A 35 -5.69 9.54 -6.61
C LYS A 35 -6.44 8.41 -7.33
N ALA A 36 -5.93 7.93 -8.44
CA ALA A 36 -6.51 6.80 -9.17
C ALA A 36 -6.45 5.50 -8.35
N PHE A 37 -5.37 5.25 -7.60
CA PHE A 37 -5.30 4.12 -6.69
C PHE A 37 -6.40 4.16 -5.63
N LEU A 38 -6.62 5.32 -5.02
CA LEU A 38 -7.69 5.50 -4.03
C LEU A 38 -9.07 5.23 -4.64
N GLN A 39 -9.32 5.65 -5.88
CA GLN A 39 -10.57 5.42 -6.60
C GLN A 39 -10.81 3.92 -6.86
N ASP A 40 -9.80 3.21 -7.39
CA ASP A 40 -9.92 1.79 -7.68
C ASP A 40 -10.11 0.93 -6.41
N LEU A 41 -9.38 1.25 -5.33
CA LEU A 41 -9.55 0.60 -4.03
C LEU A 41 -10.93 0.85 -3.45
N ALA A 42 -11.42 2.09 -3.50
CA ALA A 42 -12.75 2.44 -3.03
C ALA A 42 -13.84 1.67 -3.78
N ALA A 43 -13.80 1.70 -5.12
CA ALA A 43 -14.78 1.00 -5.96
C ALA A 43 -14.80 -0.51 -5.70
N ARG A 44 -13.62 -1.11 -5.44
CA ARG A 44 -13.48 -2.54 -5.21
C ARG A 44 -13.99 -2.98 -3.85
N PHE A 45 -13.73 -2.23 -2.80
CA PHE A 45 -13.98 -2.68 -1.44
C PHE A 45 -15.31 -2.19 -0.85
N VAL A 46 -15.98 -1.22 -1.47
CA VAL A 46 -17.25 -0.66 -0.96
C VAL A 46 -18.37 -1.70 -0.82
N ASP A 47 -18.40 -2.69 -1.69
CA ASP A 47 -19.40 -3.78 -1.70
C ASP A 47 -18.80 -5.12 -1.23
N GLY A 48 -17.64 -5.08 -0.58
CA GLY A 48 -17.01 -6.29 -0.01
C GLY A 48 -17.83 -6.92 1.12
N PRO A 49 -17.53 -8.18 1.49
CA PRO A 49 -18.23 -8.92 2.54
C PRO A 49 -17.82 -8.49 3.96
N PHE A 50 -17.25 -7.32 4.13
CA PHE A 50 -16.75 -6.75 5.38
C PHE A 50 -17.17 -5.28 5.49
N GLU A 51 -17.16 -4.73 6.68
CA GLU A 51 -17.32 -3.29 6.88
C GLU A 51 -16.05 -2.58 6.44
N CYS A 52 -16.14 -1.74 5.40
CA CYS A 52 -14.99 -0.99 4.89
C CYS A 52 -14.95 0.44 5.43
N GLY A 53 -13.76 0.93 5.73
CA GLY A 53 -13.49 2.28 6.21
C GLY A 53 -12.15 2.83 5.76
N TRP A 54 -11.86 4.06 6.17
CA TRP A 54 -10.64 4.77 5.87
C TRP A 54 -9.90 5.15 7.14
N TYR A 55 -8.57 5.01 7.14
CA TYR A 55 -7.68 5.46 8.20
C TYR A 55 -6.71 6.51 7.65
N VAL A 56 -7.05 7.80 7.80
CA VAL A 56 -6.48 8.90 7.03
C VAL A 56 -5.53 9.80 7.82
N THR A 57 -4.55 10.38 7.13
CA THR A 57 -3.62 11.38 7.68
C THR A 57 -3.25 12.45 6.62
N PRO A 58 -3.10 13.71 7.01
CA PRO A 58 -3.51 14.32 8.28
C PRO A 58 -5.05 14.33 8.46
N PRO A 59 -5.58 14.76 9.60
CA PRO A 59 -7.05 14.73 9.84
C PRO A 59 -7.90 15.42 8.77
N ASN A 60 -7.40 16.49 8.15
CA ASN A 60 -8.07 17.21 7.06
C ASN A 60 -7.91 16.54 5.67
N ALA A 61 -7.23 15.39 5.58
CA ALA A 61 -7.08 14.66 4.32
C ALA A 61 -8.41 14.16 3.76
N TRP A 62 -9.39 13.92 4.63
CA TRP A 62 -10.70 13.41 4.22
C TRP A 62 -11.43 14.36 3.28
N GLU A 63 -11.28 15.67 3.43
CA GLU A 63 -11.87 16.68 2.53
C GLU A 63 -11.38 16.52 1.07
N GLU A 64 -10.17 15.99 0.87
CA GLU A 64 -9.59 15.74 -0.46
C GLU A 64 -9.82 14.32 -0.96
N ILE A 65 -9.94 13.35 -0.05
CA ILE A 65 -10.14 11.94 -0.38
C ILE A 65 -11.62 11.66 -0.67
N SER A 66 -12.54 12.20 0.14
CA SER A 66 -13.97 11.90 0.02
C SER A 66 -14.57 12.15 -1.38
N PRO A 67 -14.20 13.20 -2.12
CA PRO A 67 -14.70 13.40 -3.48
C PRO A 67 -14.17 12.38 -4.49
N LEU A 68 -13.04 11.73 -4.19
CA LEU A 68 -12.41 10.74 -5.08
C LEU A 68 -13.04 9.35 -4.95
N VAL A 69 -13.47 9.00 -3.73
CA VAL A 69 -13.81 7.62 -3.39
C VAL A 69 -15.27 7.25 -3.56
N GLY A 70 -16.17 8.21 -3.84
CA GLY A 70 -17.48 7.99 -4.43
C GLY A 70 -18.39 6.98 -3.73
N TRP A 71 -18.44 6.97 -2.38
CA TRP A 71 -19.23 5.97 -1.63
C TRP A 71 -20.77 6.19 -1.71
N GLY A 72 -21.21 7.09 -2.60
CA GLY A 72 -22.63 7.40 -2.80
C GLY A 72 -23.28 7.96 -1.54
N GLU A 73 -24.49 7.49 -1.24
CA GLU A 73 -25.24 7.85 -0.03
C GLU A 73 -24.77 7.12 1.24
N ARG A 74 -23.80 6.20 1.13
CA ARG A 74 -23.25 5.49 2.28
C ARG A 74 -22.32 6.42 3.06
N GLU A 75 -22.56 6.54 4.35
CA GLU A 75 -21.64 7.24 5.25
C GLU A 75 -20.35 6.43 5.39
N ALA A 76 -19.24 6.98 4.90
CA ALA A 76 -17.95 6.34 5.00
C ALA A 76 -17.49 6.31 6.46
N ARG A 77 -17.09 5.14 6.95
CA ARG A 77 -16.43 5.02 8.26
C ARG A 77 -15.01 5.59 8.13
N VAL A 78 -14.75 6.72 8.78
CA VAL A 78 -13.46 7.42 8.70
C VAL A 78 -12.84 7.55 10.07
N LEU A 79 -11.59 7.10 10.18
CA LEU A 79 -10.75 7.24 11.34
C LEU A 79 -9.55 8.10 11.00
N PHE A 80 -9.11 8.93 11.94
CA PHE A 80 -7.97 9.81 11.75
C PHE A 80 -6.74 9.27 12.46
N GLN A 81 -5.62 9.23 11.73
CA GLN A 81 -4.35 8.80 12.30
C GLN A 81 -3.85 9.87 13.28
N LYS A 82 -3.37 9.41 14.42
CA LYS A 82 -2.67 10.27 15.37
C LYS A 82 -1.25 10.58 14.90
N GLU A 83 -0.61 11.53 15.56
CA GLU A 83 0.80 11.81 15.35
C GLU A 83 1.67 10.61 15.75
N GLY A 84 2.84 10.50 15.13
CA GLY A 84 3.78 9.41 15.35
C GLY A 84 4.22 8.75 14.04
N ASP A 85 5.11 7.78 14.17
CA ASP A 85 5.52 6.92 13.05
C ASP A 85 4.41 5.90 12.68
N LEU A 86 4.66 5.12 11.65
CA LEU A 86 3.68 4.14 11.15
C LEU A 86 3.34 3.10 12.23
N THR A 87 4.33 2.65 13.01
CA THR A 87 4.16 1.67 14.07
C THR A 87 3.24 2.19 15.16
N ALA A 88 3.49 3.42 15.63
CA ALA A 88 2.65 4.06 16.64
C ALA A 88 1.20 4.25 16.15
N ARG A 89 1.02 4.60 14.86
CA ARG A 89 -0.31 4.75 14.26
C ARG A 89 -1.05 3.42 14.14
N GLN A 90 -0.38 2.35 13.73
CA GLN A 90 -0.97 1.01 13.65
C GLN A 90 -1.32 0.49 15.05
N ARG A 91 -0.45 0.71 16.03
CA ARG A 91 -0.70 0.39 17.44
C ARG A 91 -1.98 1.06 17.95
N GLU A 92 -2.13 2.36 17.71
CA GLU A 92 -3.31 3.14 18.09
C GLU A 92 -4.57 2.65 17.37
N PHE A 93 -4.44 2.33 16.08
CA PHE A 93 -5.54 1.79 15.29
C PHE A 93 -6.10 0.49 15.89
N PHE A 94 -5.25 -0.53 16.12
CA PHE A 94 -5.71 -1.84 16.61
C PHE A 94 -6.22 -1.76 18.05
N ARG A 95 -5.59 -0.95 18.89
CA ARG A 95 -6.12 -0.67 20.22
C ARG A 95 -7.51 -0.04 20.15
N GLY A 96 -7.71 0.91 19.27
CA GLY A 96 -8.99 1.56 19.01
C GLY A 96 -10.02 0.60 18.41
N ALA A 97 -9.63 -0.29 17.51
CA ALA A 97 -10.50 -1.31 16.91
C ALA A 97 -11.09 -2.23 17.99
N ALA A 98 -10.24 -2.75 18.89
CA ALA A 98 -10.70 -3.55 20.02
C ALA A 98 -11.65 -2.77 20.96
N ALA A 99 -11.35 -1.49 21.22
CA ALA A 99 -12.22 -0.64 22.04
C ALA A 99 -13.59 -0.36 21.40
N ARG A 100 -13.69 -0.37 20.06
CA ARG A 100 -14.93 -0.28 19.30
C ARG A 100 -15.70 -1.60 19.21
N GLY A 101 -15.13 -2.71 19.69
CA GLY A 101 -15.71 -4.05 19.60
C GLY A 101 -15.51 -4.72 18.23
N GLU A 102 -14.56 -4.25 17.43
CA GLU A 102 -14.15 -4.87 16.18
C GLU A 102 -13.24 -6.06 16.51
N GLU A 103 -13.81 -7.27 16.49
CA GLU A 103 -13.07 -8.48 16.90
C GLU A 103 -11.94 -8.83 15.93
N ARG A 104 -12.18 -8.62 14.63
CA ARG A 104 -11.17 -8.79 13.57
C ARG A 104 -11.08 -7.50 12.77
N ALA A 105 -9.91 -6.91 12.78
CA ALA A 105 -9.64 -5.70 12.01
C ALA A 105 -8.45 -5.93 11.09
N VAL A 106 -8.56 -5.44 9.87
CA VAL A 106 -7.52 -5.51 8.83
C VAL A 106 -7.23 -4.10 8.33
N LEU A 107 -5.95 -3.75 8.25
CA LEU A 107 -5.43 -2.57 7.59
C LEU A 107 -4.78 -2.97 6.27
N ILE A 108 -5.08 -2.26 5.18
CA ILE A 108 -4.37 -2.37 3.91
C ILE A 108 -3.75 -1.04 3.50
N ALA A 109 -2.61 -1.12 2.79
CA ALA A 109 -1.97 0.05 2.23
C ALA A 109 -2.70 0.55 0.97
N SER A 110 -2.80 1.87 0.80
CA SER A 110 -3.33 2.47 -0.43
C SER A 110 -2.33 2.52 -1.58
N ASP A 111 -1.13 2.05 -1.34
CA ASP A 111 -0.02 2.00 -2.30
C ASP A 111 -0.03 0.73 -3.17
N SER A 112 -0.95 -0.19 -2.87
CA SER A 112 -1.11 -1.48 -3.57
C SER A 112 -2.50 -1.55 -4.23
N PRO A 113 -2.74 -0.85 -5.34
CA PRO A 113 -4.05 -0.78 -5.99
C PRO A 113 -4.53 -2.12 -6.55
N GLN A 114 -3.63 -3.09 -6.70
CA GLN A 114 -3.93 -4.44 -7.19
C GLN A 114 -4.59 -5.36 -6.17
N LEU A 115 -4.68 -4.97 -4.91
CA LEU A 115 -5.28 -5.81 -3.87
C LEU A 115 -6.73 -6.17 -4.22
N THR A 116 -7.11 -7.42 -4.02
CA THR A 116 -8.45 -7.94 -4.37
C THR A 116 -9.28 -8.23 -3.12
N VAL A 117 -10.59 -8.36 -3.32
CA VAL A 117 -11.52 -8.78 -2.25
C VAL A 117 -11.16 -10.17 -1.73
N GLU A 118 -10.66 -11.05 -2.61
CA GLU A 118 -10.23 -12.42 -2.27
C GLU A 118 -9.04 -12.42 -1.31
N VAL A 119 -8.05 -11.55 -1.55
CA VAL A 119 -6.87 -11.40 -0.66
C VAL A 119 -7.30 -10.94 0.73
N VAL A 120 -8.16 -9.93 0.82
CA VAL A 120 -8.67 -9.44 2.12
C VAL A 120 -9.55 -10.49 2.80
N THR A 121 -10.39 -11.20 2.04
CA THR A 121 -11.21 -12.31 2.58
C THR A 121 -10.32 -13.44 3.09
N SER A 122 -9.21 -13.74 2.40
CA SER A 122 -8.23 -14.72 2.87
C SER A 122 -7.58 -14.29 4.18
N ALA A 123 -7.25 -12.99 4.33
CA ALA A 123 -6.72 -12.47 5.59
C ALA A 123 -7.71 -12.68 6.76
N PHE A 124 -9.00 -12.43 6.55
CA PHE A 124 -10.00 -12.70 7.59
C PHE A 124 -10.14 -14.20 7.92
N ARG A 125 -10.01 -15.09 6.93
CA ARG A 125 -9.97 -16.55 7.16
C ARG A 125 -8.73 -16.98 7.95
N GLU A 126 -7.58 -16.35 7.69
CA GLU A 126 -6.38 -16.58 8.51
C GLU A 126 -6.60 -16.15 9.96
N LEU A 127 -7.32 -15.05 10.21
CA LEU A 127 -7.69 -14.60 11.54
C LEU A 127 -8.70 -15.53 12.28
N ASP A 128 -9.32 -16.48 11.60
CA ASP A 128 -10.11 -17.53 12.27
C ASP A 128 -9.22 -18.47 13.11
N ARG A 129 -7.94 -18.59 12.74
CA ARG A 129 -6.98 -19.54 13.31
C ARG A 129 -5.75 -18.88 13.93
N ASN A 130 -5.50 -17.64 13.58
CA ASN A 130 -4.32 -16.88 14.00
C ASN A 130 -4.73 -15.60 14.74
N ASP A 131 -3.82 -15.11 15.56
CA ASP A 131 -3.99 -13.85 16.29
C ASP A 131 -3.65 -12.65 15.41
N LEU A 132 -2.68 -12.84 14.49
CA LEU A 132 -2.26 -11.86 13.48
C LEU A 132 -2.24 -12.48 12.09
N VAL A 133 -2.37 -11.63 11.07
CA VAL A 133 -2.13 -11.98 9.67
C VAL A 133 -1.36 -10.86 8.98
N PHE A 134 -0.42 -11.22 8.10
CA PHE A 134 0.32 -10.28 7.26
C PHE A 134 0.19 -10.63 5.80
N GLY A 135 0.13 -9.59 4.95
CA GLY A 135 0.36 -9.67 3.52
C GLY A 135 1.74 -9.10 3.21
N PRO A 136 2.75 -9.95 2.97
CA PRO A 136 4.13 -9.50 2.76
C PRO A 136 4.32 -8.73 1.47
N THR A 137 5.25 -7.77 1.45
CA THR A 137 5.82 -7.21 0.22
C THR A 137 7.19 -7.82 -0.06
N TYR A 138 7.63 -7.78 -1.33
CA TYR A 138 8.91 -8.40 -1.73
C TYR A 138 10.13 -7.66 -1.19
N ASP A 139 9.97 -6.42 -0.72
CA ASP A 139 11.02 -5.59 -0.12
C ASP A 139 11.22 -5.80 1.40
N GLY A 140 10.47 -6.74 2.02
CA GLY A 140 10.53 -7.06 3.45
C GLY A 140 9.56 -6.28 4.32
N GLY A 141 8.68 -5.49 3.73
CA GLY A 141 7.53 -4.83 4.35
C GLY A 141 6.25 -5.67 4.30
N TYR A 142 5.12 -5.00 4.44
CA TYR A 142 3.80 -5.60 4.32
C TYR A 142 2.78 -4.59 3.82
N TYR A 143 1.93 -5.05 2.89
CA TYR A 143 0.81 -4.27 2.35
C TYR A 143 -0.47 -4.44 3.16
N LEU A 144 -0.52 -5.48 3.98
CA LEU A 144 -1.68 -5.83 4.81
C LEU A 144 -1.20 -6.29 6.18
N ILE A 145 -1.90 -5.84 7.21
CA ILE A 145 -1.82 -6.39 8.56
C ILE A 145 -3.22 -6.53 9.13
N GLY A 146 -3.52 -7.68 9.72
CA GLY A 146 -4.76 -7.92 10.45
C GLY A 146 -4.49 -8.45 11.85
N MET A 147 -5.45 -8.19 12.74
CA MET A 147 -5.38 -8.62 14.14
C MET A 147 -6.74 -9.05 14.65
N ARG A 148 -6.78 -10.13 15.40
CA ARG A 148 -7.93 -10.59 16.17
C ARG A 148 -7.78 -10.13 17.60
N GLY A 149 -8.71 -9.29 18.06
CA GLY A 149 -8.58 -8.64 19.37
C GLY A 149 -7.47 -7.60 19.43
N TRP A 150 -6.79 -7.49 20.57
CA TRP A 150 -5.69 -6.53 20.75
C TRP A 150 -4.43 -7.21 21.29
N HIS A 151 -3.32 -7.05 20.57
CA HIS A 151 -1.99 -7.51 20.94
C HIS A 151 -0.96 -6.42 20.67
N ASP A 152 -0.14 -6.05 21.67
CA ASP A 152 0.88 -5.01 21.50
C ASP A 152 2.17 -5.59 20.92
N VAL A 153 2.20 -5.69 19.58
CA VAL A 153 3.37 -6.21 18.83
C VAL A 153 4.22 -5.09 18.21
N PHE A 154 3.83 -3.83 18.39
CA PHE A 154 4.42 -2.69 17.67
C PHE A 154 5.46 -1.92 18.49
N HIS A 155 5.67 -2.26 19.76
CA HIS A 155 6.56 -1.50 20.62
C HIS A 155 8.01 -1.61 20.17
N ASP A 156 8.71 -0.46 20.01
CA ASP A 156 10.12 -0.37 19.62
C ASP A 156 10.51 -1.14 18.34
N ILE A 157 9.63 -1.15 17.33
CA ILE A 157 9.94 -1.72 16.02
C ILE A 157 10.50 -0.60 15.12
N PRO A 158 11.73 -0.71 14.63
CA PRO A 158 12.26 0.23 13.65
C PRO A 158 11.54 0.05 12.31
N MET A 159 11.21 1.15 11.64
CA MET A 159 10.52 1.17 10.35
C MET A 159 11.45 1.59 9.22
N SER A 160 11.10 1.21 8.00
CA SER A 160 11.81 1.57 6.76
C SER A 160 13.26 1.04 6.70
N VAL A 161 13.49 -0.16 7.24
CA VAL A 161 14.79 -0.84 7.22
C VAL A 161 14.75 -2.18 6.44
N GLY A 162 13.59 -2.52 5.85
CA GLY A 162 13.38 -3.76 5.07
C GLY A 162 13.31 -5.05 5.92
N THR A 163 13.12 -4.91 7.23
CA THR A 163 12.99 -6.03 8.18
C THR A 163 11.81 -5.85 9.13
N GLU A 164 10.91 -4.95 8.80
CA GLU A 164 9.76 -4.59 9.66
C GLU A 164 8.88 -5.79 9.94
N LEU A 165 8.53 -6.52 8.90
CA LEU A 165 7.70 -7.71 9.01
C LEU A 165 8.34 -8.75 9.92
N ASP A 166 9.62 -9.07 9.69
CA ASP A 166 10.32 -10.09 10.49
C ASP A 166 10.43 -9.69 11.96
N ASN A 167 10.67 -8.41 12.24
CA ASN A 167 10.76 -7.90 13.60
C ASN A 167 9.40 -8.00 14.34
N ILE A 168 8.29 -7.68 13.67
CA ILE A 168 6.96 -7.77 14.26
C ILE A 168 6.57 -9.25 14.45
N VAL A 169 6.84 -10.11 13.47
CA VAL A 169 6.58 -11.55 13.55
C VAL A 169 7.36 -12.18 14.70
N ALA A 170 8.67 -11.92 14.80
CA ALA A 170 9.50 -12.45 15.89
C ALA A 170 8.97 -12.02 17.27
N ARG A 171 8.49 -10.79 17.40
CA ARG A 171 7.88 -10.31 18.63
C ARG A 171 6.56 -11.02 18.94
N ALA A 172 5.70 -11.21 17.92
CA ALA A 172 4.44 -11.92 18.09
C ALA A 172 4.69 -13.36 18.53
N GLU A 173 5.61 -14.07 17.90
CA GLU A 173 6.01 -15.44 18.26
C GLU A 173 6.59 -15.52 19.68
N HIS A 174 7.44 -14.54 20.07
CA HIS A 174 7.96 -14.46 21.43
C HIS A 174 6.86 -14.25 22.48
N ALA A 175 5.79 -13.55 22.11
CA ALA A 175 4.60 -13.38 22.95
C ALA A 175 3.63 -14.59 22.92
N GLY A 176 3.97 -15.66 22.19
CA GLY A 176 3.13 -16.85 22.05
C GLY A 176 1.93 -16.67 21.13
N LEU A 177 1.95 -15.64 20.28
CA LEU A 177 0.88 -15.35 19.32
C LEU A 177 1.08 -16.12 18.02
N SER A 178 0.00 -16.58 17.42
CA SER A 178 -0.02 -17.24 16.12
C SER A 178 -0.09 -16.22 14.97
N VAL A 179 0.69 -16.46 13.90
CA VAL A 179 0.80 -15.56 12.76
C VAL A 179 0.47 -16.28 11.45
N GLY A 180 -0.58 -15.83 10.77
CA GLY A 180 -0.93 -16.22 9.41
C GLY A 180 -0.32 -15.30 8.36
N ARG A 181 -0.32 -15.74 7.10
CA ARG A 181 0.15 -14.95 5.96
C ARG A 181 -0.79 -15.11 4.77
N THR A 182 -0.99 -14.03 4.03
CA THR A 182 -1.56 -14.04 2.67
C THR A 182 -0.43 -14.10 1.63
N GLU A 183 -0.79 -14.14 0.36
CA GLU A 183 0.19 -14.11 -0.74
C GLU A 183 1.03 -12.83 -0.71
N ALA A 184 2.31 -12.93 -1.07
CA ALA A 184 3.19 -11.78 -1.21
C ALA A 184 2.86 -11.00 -2.48
N THR A 185 2.98 -9.67 -2.42
CA THR A 185 2.83 -8.78 -3.57
C THR A 185 3.83 -7.63 -3.50
N PHE A 186 3.61 -6.59 -4.27
CA PHE A 186 4.41 -5.37 -4.32
C PHE A 186 3.53 -4.16 -4.02
N ASP A 187 4.14 -3.07 -3.64
CA ASP A 187 3.58 -1.72 -3.61
C ASP A 187 4.16 -0.88 -4.75
N ILE A 188 3.55 0.24 -5.04
CA ILE A 188 3.96 1.14 -6.12
C ILE A 188 4.62 2.37 -5.52
N ASP A 189 5.89 2.28 -5.17
CA ASP A 189 6.63 3.37 -4.52
C ASP A 189 7.71 3.99 -5.39
N GLU A 190 8.31 3.22 -6.29
CA GLU A 190 9.39 3.64 -7.15
C GLU A 190 9.02 3.50 -8.64
N VAL A 191 9.85 4.03 -9.53
CA VAL A 191 9.55 4.03 -10.98
C VAL A 191 9.59 2.62 -11.58
N GLU A 192 10.40 1.75 -11.01
CA GLU A 192 10.53 0.34 -11.40
C GLU A 192 9.20 -0.41 -11.21
N ASP A 193 8.42 -0.06 -10.19
CA ASP A 193 7.13 -0.67 -9.90
C ASP A 193 6.07 -0.37 -10.96
N LEU A 194 6.25 0.73 -11.72
CA LEU A 194 5.33 1.09 -12.81
C LEU A 194 5.27 0.02 -13.90
N GLU A 195 6.34 -0.74 -14.12
CA GLU A 195 6.32 -1.82 -15.10
C GLU A 195 5.39 -2.96 -14.68
N HIS A 196 5.38 -3.29 -13.38
CA HIS A 196 4.43 -4.24 -12.82
C HIS A 196 3.00 -3.72 -12.93
N LEU A 197 2.78 -2.44 -12.62
CA LEU A 197 1.47 -1.81 -12.70
C LEU A 197 0.94 -1.77 -14.15
N ARG A 198 1.79 -1.48 -15.13
CA ARG A 198 1.43 -1.50 -16.56
C ARG A 198 0.91 -2.87 -17.00
N ARG A 199 1.62 -3.94 -16.65
CA ARG A 199 1.20 -5.31 -16.96
C ARG A 199 -0.13 -5.66 -16.29
N LEU A 200 -0.36 -5.20 -15.06
CA LEU A 200 -1.62 -5.44 -14.37
C LEU A 200 -2.80 -4.77 -15.06
N VAL A 201 -2.69 -3.50 -15.44
CA VAL A 201 -3.80 -2.78 -16.07
C VAL A 201 -4.18 -3.32 -17.46
N GLU A 202 -3.29 -4.08 -18.12
CA GLU A 202 -3.59 -4.77 -19.38
C GLU A 202 -4.65 -5.86 -19.19
N HIS A 203 -4.67 -6.52 -18.03
CA HIS A 203 -5.47 -7.71 -17.76
C HIS A 203 -6.53 -7.51 -16.67
N ARG A 204 -6.52 -6.38 -15.97
CA ARG A 204 -7.38 -6.08 -14.82
C ARG A 204 -8.33 -4.91 -15.13
N SER A 205 -9.60 -5.23 -15.36
CA SER A 205 -10.64 -4.21 -15.62
C SER A 205 -11.02 -3.40 -14.38
N ASP A 206 -10.76 -3.92 -13.20
CA ASP A 206 -11.02 -3.29 -11.90
C ASP A 206 -9.94 -2.27 -11.48
N LEU A 207 -8.94 -2.02 -12.35
CA LEU A 207 -7.96 -0.94 -12.26
C LEU A 207 -8.27 0.17 -13.26
N ALA A 208 -9.54 0.52 -13.43
CA ALA A 208 -9.99 1.43 -14.48
C ALA A 208 -9.47 2.86 -14.28
N ALA A 209 -9.52 3.41 -13.07
CA ALA A 209 -8.99 4.74 -12.79
C ALA A 209 -7.46 4.79 -12.94
N THR A 210 -6.76 3.77 -12.47
CA THR A 210 -5.31 3.63 -12.63
C THR A 210 -4.91 3.57 -14.10
N ARG A 211 -5.62 2.79 -14.93
CA ARG A 211 -5.38 2.74 -16.37
C ARG A 211 -5.52 4.10 -17.02
N ILE A 212 -6.65 4.79 -16.77
CA ILE A 212 -6.92 6.13 -17.33
C ILE A 212 -5.83 7.12 -16.90
N ALA A 213 -5.40 7.07 -15.65
CA ALA A 213 -4.33 7.94 -15.15
C ALA A 213 -3.00 7.66 -15.87
N LEU A 214 -2.60 6.39 -16.02
CA LEU A 214 -1.39 6.00 -16.73
C LEU A 214 -1.41 6.46 -18.22
N GLU A 215 -2.55 6.29 -18.90
CA GLU A 215 -2.74 6.75 -20.28
C GLU A 215 -2.64 8.27 -20.39
N THR A 216 -3.34 9.00 -19.51
CA THR A 216 -3.36 10.46 -19.49
C THR A 216 -1.97 11.07 -19.23
N LEU A 217 -1.20 10.40 -18.37
CA LEU A 217 0.17 10.82 -18.03
C LEU A 217 1.22 10.38 -19.06
N GLY A 218 0.83 9.65 -20.11
CA GLY A 218 1.77 9.09 -21.10
C GLY A 218 2.69 8.01 -20.52
N LEU A 219 2.32 7.43 -19.38
CA LEU A 219 3.07 6.36 -18.71
C LEU A 219 2.67 4.96 -19.17
N TYR A 220 1.62 4.85 -19.97
CA TYR A 220 1.12 3.61 -20.58
C TYR A 220 0.58 3.89 -21.96
N THR A 221 0.93 3.03 -22.92
CA THR A 221 0.33 3.00 -24.25
C THR A 221 -0.05 1.57 -24.59
N ASP A 222 -1.25 1.37 -25.09
CA ASP A 222 -1.72 0.05 -25.50
C ASP A 222 -0.90 -0.41 -26.72
N GLY A 223 0.14 -1.16 -26.54
CA GLY A 223 0.95 -1.92 -27.52
C GLY A 223 1.12 -1.44 -28.97
N ARG A 224 0.52 -0.30 -29.37
CA ARG A 224 0.53 0.24 -30.74
C ARG A 224 1.42 1.45 -30.93
N ASN A 225 1.98 2.00 -29.85
CA ASN A 225 2.87 3.16 -29.94
C ASN A 225 4.07 2.96 -29.00
N THR A 226 5.27 2.90 -29.58
CA THR A 226 6.53 2.76 -28.84
C THR A 226 6.73 3.96 -27.94
N MET A 227 6.80 3.73 -26.62
CA MET A 227 7.10 4.75 -25.62
C MET A 227 8.35 5.55 -25.94
N PRO A 228 8.39 6.86 -25.69
CA PRO A 228 9.65 7.55 -25.48
C PRO A 228 10.36 6.90 -24.28
N ARG A 229 11.61 6.46 -24.47
CA ARG A 229 12.46 6.00 -23.37
C ARG A 229 12.52 7.13 -22.34
N LEU A 230 12.14 6.84 -21.10
CA LEU A 230 12.42 7.73 -19.98
C LEU A 230 13.91 8.05 -20.01
N ALA A 231 14.25 9.33 -20.01
CA ALA A 231 15.65 9.74 -19.94
C ALA A 231 16.25 9.17 -18.64
N PRO A 232 17.47 8.62 -18.66
CA PRO A 232 18.11 8.15 -17.44
C PRO A 232 18.21 9.31 -16.46
N ALA A 233 18.01 9.02 -15.19
CA ALA A 233 18.10 10.00 -14.11
C ALA A 233 19.43 10.75 -14.21
N PRO A 234 19.46 12.09 -14.02
CA PRO A 234 20.71 12.84 -14.07
C PRO A 234 21.62 12.37 -12.92
N GLY A 235 22.69 11.64 -13.26
CA GLY A 235 23.67 11.13 -12.30
C GLY A 235 24.14 9.69 -12.49
N SER A 236 23.55 8.90 -13.39
CA SER A 236 24.06 7.56 -13.71
C SER A 236 25.00 7.58 -14.92
N GLU A 237 26.13 8.26 -14.81
CA GLU A 237 27.27 7.94 -15.68
C GLU A 237 27.87 6.62 -15.18
N VAL A 238 27.55 5.53 -15.86
CA VAL A 238 28.29 4.27 -15.74
C VAL A 238 29.69 4.57 -16.28
N GLY A 239 30.64 4.66 -15.35
CA GLY A 239 32.06 4.81 -15.70
C GLY A 239 32.45 3.73 -16.68
N GLN A 240 32.98 4.13 -17.83
CA GLN A 240 33.61 3.22 -18.79
C GLN A 240 34.73 2.47 -18.08
N PRO A 241 34.88 1.16 -18.29
CA PRO A 241 36.06 0.43 -17.81
C PRO A 241 37.28 0.98 -18.52
N GLY A 242 38.22 1.52 -17.77
CA GLY A 242 39.53 1.96 -18.25
C GLY A 242 40.31 0.79 -18.85
N PRO A 243 41.20 1.09 -19.83
CA PRO A 243 41.99 0.08 -20.49
C PRO A 243 43.18 -0.34 -19.59
N TRP A 244 43.07 -1.45 -18.90
CA TRP A 244 44.24 -2.09 -18.31
C TRP A 244 44.66 -3.25 -19.21
N GLY A 245 45.79 -2.94 -19.83
CA GLY A 245 46.51 -3.82 -20.75
C GLY A 245 46.96 -5.11 -20.10
N GLU A 246 47.10 -6.08 -20.97
CA GLU A 246 47.94 -7.25 -20.83
C GLU A 246 49.36 -6.83 -20.48
N ASP A 247 49.97 -7.53 -19.50
CA ASP A 247 51.37 -7.96 -19.63
C ASP A 247 51.71 -9.01 -18.58
N THR A 248 51.99 -10.21 -19.08
CA THR A 248 53.15 -11.07 -18.93
C THR A 248 53.75 -11.31 -17.52
N ALA A 249 53.66 -12.47 -17.00
CA ALA A 249 54.70 -13.52 -16.82
C ALA A 249 54.16 -14.69 -16.00
#